data_2770b28b90370be68b450520a6e2c767
#
_entry.id   2770b28b90370be68b450520a6e2c767
#
_cell.length_a   1.000
_cell.length_b   1.000
_cell.length_c   1.000
_cell.angle_alpha   90.00
_cell.angle_beta   90.00
_cell.angle_gamma   90.00
#
_symmetry.space_group_name_H-M   'P 1'
#
loop_
_entity.id
_entity.type
_entity.pdbx_description
1 polymer ?
#
loop_
_entity_poly.entity_id
_entity_poly.type
_entity_poly.pdbx_seq_one_letter_code
_entity_poly.pdbx_strand_id
1 'polypeptide(L)'
;TVSAKSLIMVQERTRHNGSAQERDAMDAPSLTLGIEEEYLLVDRETRDLVRNPPDALMDQLHKAIAEQVTSEFLRCQVEVGTKVCAEIGEARAELIRLRRLVVEVADGFGYAPIAASTHPFSHWDEQEHTKKERYDALARDLAGAARRMVISGMHVHVGIEEDDLRIDLMNQVRYFLPHLLALSTSSPFWQGEDMGLQSYRLTIWDALPRTGLPDTFDGYSEYNRLVQQLVGTGIIPDATMLWWDIRPSGRFSTLESRITDICTSLEDGIAIAATYQALLSMLYRLRQQNQRWRLYPATLMGENRWR
;
A
#
# COMPACT_ATOMS: atom_id res chain seq x y z
N THR A 1 -22.67 11.09 -9.32
CA THR A 1 -22.66 12.48 -8.85
C THR A 1 -22.33 12.53 -7.37
N VAL A 2 -21.30 13.31 -7.06
CA VAL A 2 -20.87 13.74 -5.74
C VAL A 2 -20.05 12.74 -4.93
N SER A 3 -18.72 12.84 -5.15
CA SER A 3 -17.69 12.39 -4.23
C SER A 3 -17.87 13.06 -2.86
N ALA A 4 -17.84 12.25 -1.79
CA ALA A 4 -17.72 12.76 -0.43
C ALA A 4 -16.39 13.51 -0.29
N LYS A 5 -16.46 14.80 -0.04
CA LYS A 5 -15.30 15.64 0.24
C LYS A 5 -14.75 15.26 1.61
N SER A 6 -13.59 14.64 1.63
CA SER A 6 -12.78 14.47 2.83
C SER A 6 -12.45 15.85 3.39
N LEU A 7 -12.90 16.14 4.60
CA LEU A 7 -12.66 17.39 5.31
C LEU A 7 -11.28 17.30 5.97
N ILE A 8 -10.22 17.50 5.19
CA ILE A 8 -8.88 17.76 5.75
C ILE A 8 -8.73 19.27 5.81
N MET A 9 -8.58 19.82 7.01
CA MET A 9 -8.29 21.23 7.25
C MET A 9 -7.03 21.63 6.48
N VAL A 10 -7.24 22.44 5.45
CA VAL A 10 -6.18 23.22 4.80
C VAL A 10 -5.84 24.36 5.75
N GLN A 11 -4.70 24.25 6.44
CA GLN A 11 -4.12 25.42 7.09
C GLN A 11 -3.63 26.37 6.00
N GLU A 12 -4.24 27.53 5.89
CA GLU A 12 -3.79 28.64 5.05
C GLU A 12 -2.34 29.03 5.43
N ARG A 13 -1.45 28.91 4.46
CA ARG A 13 -0.07 29.41 4.60
C ARG A 13 -0.10 30.93 4.58
N THR A 14 0.07 31.56 5.73
CA THR A 14 0.53 32.96 5.80
C THR A 14 1.96 33.03 5.28
N ARG A 15 2.16 33.70 4.16
CA ARG A 15 3.48 34.01 3.60
C ARG A 15 4.21 34.94 4.56
N HIS A 16 5.18 34.42 5.31
CA HIS A 16 6.20 35.24 5.97
C HIS A 16 7.36 35.42 5.01
N ASN A 17 7.65 36.69 4.68
CA ASN A 17 8.86 37.10 3.99
C ASN A 17 10.06 37.03 4.97
N GLY A 18 10.66 35.86 5.11
CA GLY A 18 11.93 35.69 5.82
C GLY A 18 13.13 35.95 4.92
N SER A 19 14.21 36.43 5.48
CA SER A 19 15.46 36.78 4.81
C SER A 19 16.10 35.54 4.12
N ALA A 20 16.94 35.77 3.09
CA ALA A 20 17.52 34.74 2.24
C ALA A 20 18.37 33.67 3.00
N GLN A 21 18.75 33.92 4.24
CA GLN A 21 19.50 32.98 5.10
C GLN A 21 18.63 31.94 5.83
N GLU A 22 17.31 32.13 5.90
CA GLU A 22 16.38 31.17 6.51
C GLU A 22 15.80 30.13 5.50
N ARG A 23 16.18 30.18 4.23
CA ARG A 23 15.61 29.34 3.18
C ARG A 23 16.29 27.96 3.03
N ASP A 24 17.34 27.66 3.77
CA ASP A 24 18.10 26.40 3.64
C ASP A 24 17.89 25.38 4.77
N ALA A 25 17.12 25.67 5.80
CA ALA A 25 16.66 24.65 6.72
C ALA A 25 15.39 24.00 6.14
N MET A 26 15.56 22.94 5.33
CA MET A 26 14.43 22.08 4.98
C MET A 26 13.75 21.64 6.28
N ASP A 27 12.48 21.98 6.45
CA ASP A 27 11.69 21.51 7.59
C ASP A 27 11.80 19.99 7.66
N ALA A 28 12.07 19.48 8.87
CA ALA A 28 12.17 18.03 9.08
C ALA A 28 10.84 17.37 8.69
N PRO A 29 10.87 16.23 7.99
CA PRO A 29 9.64 15.50 7.66
C PRO A 29 8.94 15.06 8.93
N SER A 30 7.61 15.04 8.93
CA SER A 30 6.81 14.65 10.10
C SER A 30 7.05 13.20 10.50
N LEU A 31 7.38 12.35 9.53
CA LEU A 31 7.52 10.90 9.68
C LEU A 31 6.29 10.24 10.33
N THR A 32 5.13 10.87 10.25
CA THR A 32 3.86 10.28 10.67
C THR A 32 3.57 8.99 9.90
N LEU A 33 2.77 8.11 10.48
CA LEU A 33 2.47 6.79 9.94
C LEU A 33 1.00 6.66 9.51
N GLY A 34 0.78 5.96 8.39
CA GLY A 34 -0.49 5.37 8.00
C GLY A 34 -0.24 3.94 7.56
N ILE A 35 -1.10 3.00 7.95
CA ILE A 35 -0.98 1.59 7.56
C ILE A 35 -2.32 1.16 6.96
N GLU A 36 -2.25 0.53 5.78
CA GLU A 36 -3.36 -0.11 5.12
C GLU A 36 -3.14 -1.63 5.14
N GLU A 37 -4.18 -2.39 5.46
CA GLU A 37 -4.18 -3.85 5.43
C GLU A 37 -5.36 -4.36 4.63
N GLU A 38 -5.10 -5.32 3.76
CA GLU A 38 -6.10 -6.00 2.92
C GLU A 38 -6.33 -7.42 3.44
N TYR A 39 -7.57 -7.79 3.69
CA TYR A 39 -7.95 -9.12 4.17
C TYR A 39 -8.75 -9.88 3.14
N LEU A 40 -8.56 -11.20 3.11
CA LEU A 40 -9.42 -12.12 2.37
C LEU A 40 -10.52 -12.63 3.31
N LEU A 41 -11.77 -12.58 2.84
CA LEU A 41 -12.91 -13.14 3.58
C LEU A 41 -13.08 -14.63 3.23
N VAL A 42 -13.10 -15.48 4.24
CA VAL A 42 -13.33 -16.92 4.10
C VAL A 42 -14.58 -17.35 4.85
N ASP A 43 -15.27 -18.34 4.32
CA ASP A 43 -16.34 -19.04 4.99
C ASP A 43 -15.77 -19.87 6.16
N ARG A 44 -16.40 -19.82 7.33
CA ARG A 44 -15.86 -20.45 8.53
C ARG A 44 -15.95 -21.98 8.54
N GLU A 45 -16.85 -22.57 7.76
CA GLU A 45 -17.02 -24.03 7.68
C GLU A 45 -16.10 -24.61 6.61
N THR A 46 -16.17 -24.08 5.39
CA THR A 46 -15.41 -24.61 4.24
C THR A 46 -13.97 -24.10 4.18
N ARG A 47 -13.69 -22.95 4.78
CA ARG A 47 -12.42 -22.20 4.70
C ARG A 47 -12.12 -21.65 3.31
N ASP A 48 -13.06 -21.79 2.37
CA ASP A 48 -12.94 -21.24 1.02
C ASP A 48 -13.25 -19.75 1.00
N LEU A 49 -12.80 -19.06 -0.05
CA LEU A 49 -13.10 -17.63 -0.23
C LEU A 49 -14.61 -17.39 -0.39
N VAL A 50 -15.10 -16.36 0.24
CA VAL A 50 -16.49 -15.90 0.10
C VAL A 50 -16.62 -15.12 -1.22
N ARG A 51 -17.07 -15.79 -2.30
CA ARG A 51 -17.15 -15.23 -3.65
C ARG A 51 -17.99 -13.95 -3.71
N ASN A 52 -19.11 -13.94 -3.02
CA ASN A 52 -20.08 -12.86 -3.06
C ASN A 52 -20.66 -12.58 -1.66
N PRO A 53 -19.88 -11.93 -0.77
CA PRO A 53 -20.40 -11.52 0.53
C PRO A 53 -21.57 -10.55 0.36
N PRO A 54 -22.57 -10.58 1.26
CA PRO A 54 -23.72 -9.67 1.18
C PRO A 54 -23.26 -8.22 1.37
N ASP A 55 -23.88 -7.28 0.64
CA ASP A 55 -23.53 -5.85 0.74
C ASP A 55 -23.70 -5.31 2.17
N ALA A 56 -24.62 -5.89 2.95
CA ALA A 56 -24.84 -5.56 4.36
C ALA A 56 -23.58 -5.73 5.23
N LEU A 57 -22.62 -6.59 4.84
CA LEU A 57 -21.33 -6.72 5.56
C LEU A 57 -20.53 -5.42 5.42
N MET A 58 -20.34 -4.93 4.20
CA MET A 58 -19.64 -3.67 3.96
C MET A 58 -20.39 -2.48 4.55
N ASP A 59 -21.73 -2.46 4.50
CA ASP A 59 -22.55 -1.41 5.12
C ASP A 59 -22.34 -1.36 6.63
N GLN A 60 -22.23 -2.52 7.30
CA GLN A 60 -21.94 -2.57 8.74
C GLN A 60 -20.52 -2.10 9.06
N LEU A 61 -19.53 -2.48 8.25
CA LEU A 61 -18.15 -1.99 8.41
C LEU A 61 -18.09 -0.47 8.20
N HIS A 62 -18.70 0.08 7.15
CA HIS A 62 -18.76 1.52 6.93
C HIS A 62 -19.48 2.26 8.07
N LYS A 63 -20.53 1.67 8.65
CA LYS A 63 -21.21 2.24 9.82
C LYS A 63 -20.31 2.27 11.06
N ALA A 64 -19.43 1.26 11.23
CA ALA A 64 -18.56 1.12 12.40
C ALA A 64 -17.29 1.98 12.30
N ILE A 65 -16.66 2.04 11.13
CA ILE A 65 -15.34 2.64 10.93
C ILE A 65 -15.25 3.63 9.74
N ALA A 66 -16.41 3.96 9.16
CA ALA A 66 -16.56 5.01 8.14
C ALA A 66 -15.53 4.92 7.00
N GLU A 67 -14.70 5.95 6.86
CA GLU A 67 -13.71 6.08 5.78
C GLU A 67 -12.47 5.20 5.99
N GLN A 68 -12.34 4.53 7.14
CA GLN A 68 -11.22 3.62 7.42
C GLN A 68 -11.40 2.22 6.79
N VAL A 69 -12.50 1.97 6.10
CA VAL A 69 -12.73 0.74 5.35
C VAL A 69 -13.05 1.04 3.89
N THR A 70 -12.49 0.23 3.02
CA THR A 70 -12.69 0.33 1.57
C THR A 70 -13.00 -1.05 0.98
N SER A 71 -13.94 -1.09 0.03
CA SER A 71 -14.13 -2.30 -0.79
C SER A 71 -13.02 -2.36 -1.82
N GLU A 72 -12.38 -3.52 -1.93
CA GLU A 72 -11.36 -3.79 -2.92
C GLU A 72 -11.91 -4.21 -4.29
N PHE A 73 -10.99 -4.49 -5.23
CA PHE A 73 -11.32 -4.95 -6.57
C PHE A 73 -12.18 -6.21 -6.54
N LEU A 74 -11.82 -7.21 -5.73
CA LEU A 74 -12.63 -8.41 -5.57
C LEU A 74 -13.55 -8.30 -4.36
N ARG A 75 -14.76 -8.86 -4.48
CA ARG A 75 -15.76 -8.83 -3.40
C ARG A 75 -15.34 -9.59 -2.15
N CYS A 76 -14.48 -10.59 -2.30
CA CYS A 76 -13.91 -11.35 -1.18
C CYS A 76 -12.83 -10.60 -0.38
N GLN A 77 -12.54 -9.33 -0.72
CA GLN A 77 -11.50 -8.53 -0.10
C GLN A 77 -12.07 -7.34 0.66
N VAL A 78 -11.45 -7.04 1.80
CA VAL A 78 -11.74 -5.85 2.62
C VAL A 78 -10.42 -5.16 2.94
N GLU A 79 -10.30 -3.88 2.61
CA GLU A 79 -9.18 -3.04 2.98
C GLU A 79 -9.55 -2.17 4.16
N VAL A 80 -8.64 -2.05 5.13
CA VAL A 80 -8.75 -1.07 6.22
C VAL A 80 -7.51 -0.20 6.29
N GLY A 81 -7.69 1.08 6.65
CA GLY A 81 -6.61 2.04 6.84
C GLY A 81 -6.66 2.69 8.21
N THR A 82 -5.50 2.83 8.86
CA THR A 82 -5.41 3.61 10.10
C THR A 82 -5.66 5.10 9.82
N LYS A 83 -6.04 5.85 10.83
CA LYS A 83 -5.85 7.30 10.81
C LYS A 83 -4.34 7.62 10.72
N VAL A 84 -4.02 8.90 10.49
CA VAL A 84 -2.64 9.37 10.61
C VAL A 84 -2.21 9.23 12.08
N CYS A 85 -1.12 8.50 12.30
CA CYS A 85 -0.55 8.20 13.61
C CYS A 85 0.77 8.95 13.79
N ALA A 86 0.95 9.60 14.92
CA ALA A 86 2.19 10.32 15.23
C ALA A 86 3.34 9.34 15.57
N GLU A 87 3.01 8.20 16.16
CA GLU A 87 3.98 7.19 16.59
C GLU A 87 3.48 5.76 16.36
N ILE A 88 4.40 4.83 16.37
CA ILE A 88 4.10 3.41 16.09
C ILE A 88 3.15 2.78 17.11
N GLY A 89 3.16 3.23 18.37
CA GLY A 89 2.24 2.76 19.39
C GLY A 89 0.78 3.11 19.09
N GLU A 90 0.55 4.29 18.50
CA GLU A 90 -0.76 4.71 18.00
C GLU A 90 -1.23 3.84 16.83
N ALA A 91 -0.34 3.61 15.85
CA ALA A 91 -0.64 2.75 14.72
C ALA A 91 -0.99 1.32 15.16
N ARG A 92 -0.26 0.78 16.14
CA ARG A 92 -0.55 -0.52 16.75
C ARG A 92 -1.94 -0.57 17.37
N ALA A 93 -2.30 0.43 18.17
CA ALA A 93 -3.61 0.50 18.81
C ALA A 93 -4.74 0.58 17.78
N GLU A 94 -4.55 1.37 16.72
CA GLU A 94 -5.51 1.50 15.62
C GLU A 94 -5.68 0.17 14.86
N LEU A 95 -4.61 -0.51 14.49
CA LEU A 95 -4.71 -1.81 13.79
C LEU A 95 -5.37 -2.88 14.66
N ILE A 96 -5.11 -2.92 15.97
CA ILE A 96 -5.81 -3.82 16.89
C ILE A 96 -7.31 -3.57 16.83
N ARG A 97 -7.71 -2.31 16.89
CA ARG A 97 -9.11 -1.89 16.83
C ARG A 97 -9.76 -2.30 15.51
N LEU A 98 -9.10 -2.00 14.38
CA LEU A 98 -9.60 -2.29 13.05
C LEU A 98 -9.72 -3.77 12.79
N ARG A 99 -8.67 -4.57 13.07
CA ARG A 99 -8.69 -6.04 12.93
C ARG A 99 -9.84 -6.65 13.74
N ARG A 100 -10.05 -6.23 14.99
CA ARG A 100 -11.16 -6.71 15.83
C ARG A 100 -12.52 -6.41 15.22
N LEU A 101 -12.74 -5.19 14.75
CA LEU A 101 -14.01 -4.79 14.14
C LEU A 101 -14.32 -5.58 12.86
N VAL A 102 -13.32 -5.81 12.01
CA VAL A 102 -13.51 -6.65 10.81
C VAL A 102 -13.89 -8.07 11.21
N VAL A 103 -13.20 -8.65 12.22
CA VAL A 103 -13.53 -9.98 12.74
C VAL A 103 -14.96 -10.05 13.30
N GLU A 104 -15.33 -9.09 14.16
CA GLU A 104 -16.65 -9.04 14.80
C GLU A 104 -17.79 -8.93 13.77
N VAL A 105 -17.62 -8.06 12.75
CA VAL A 105 -18.62 -7.92 11.70
C VAL A 105 -18.69 -9.16 10.83
N ALA A 106 -17.55 -9.71 10.38
CA ALA A 106 -17.51 -10.88 9.53
C ALA A 106 -18.12 -12.12 10.23
N ASP A 107 -17.87 -12.28 11.53
CA ASP A 107 -18.40 -13.38 12.35
C ASP A 107 -19.93 -13.40 12.35
N GLY A 108 -20.57 -12.24 12.36
CA GLY A 108 -22.03 -12.09 12.27
C GLY A 108 -22.64 -12.64 10.98
N PHE A 109 -21.82 -12.86 9.94
CA PHE A 109 -22.22 -13.45 8.67
C PHE A 109 -21.72 -14.89 8.47
N GLY A 110 -21.06 -15.49 9.47
CA GLY A 110 -20.46 -16.81 9.37
C GLY A 110 -19.10 -16.81 8.62
N TYR A 111 -18.47 -15.64 8.47
CA TYR A 111 -17.20 -15.47 7.78
C TYR A 111 -16.07 -15.13 8.75
N ALA A 112 -14.83 -15.24 8.25
CA ALA A 112 -13.64 -14.78 8.96
C ALA A 112 -12.69 -14.05 8.00
N PRO A 113 -12.08 -12.92 8.40
CA PRO A 113 -10.97 -12.35 7.66
C PRO A 113 -9.70 -13.16 7.91
N ILE A 114 -8.90 -13.38 6.88
CA ILE A 114 -7.55 -13.91 7.00
C ILE A 114 -6.54 -12.88 6.52
N ALA A 115 -5.45 -12.74 7.29
CA ALA A 115 -4.29 -11.94 6.93
C ALA A 115 -3.24 -12.88 6.29
N ALA A 116 -3.42 -13.13 5.01
CA ALA A 116 -2.52 -13.90 4.15
C ALA A 116 -2.56 -13.30 2.75
N SER A 117 -1.42 -13.18 2.09
CA SER A 117 -1.36 -12.45 0.83
C SER A 117 -1.81 -13.23 -0.38
N THR A 118 -2.00 -14.54 -0.26
CA THR A 118 -2.74 -15.40 -1.19
C THR A 118 -3.62 -16.35 -0.41
N HIS A 119 -4.75 -16.76 -1.02
CA HIS A 119 -5.53 -17.87 -0.45
C HIS A 119 -4.86 -19.20 -0.83
N PRO A 120 -4.67 -20.14 0.13
CA PRO A 120 -3.88 -21.35 -0.13
C PRO A 120 -4.45 -22.26 -1.24
N PHE A 121 -5.78 -22.38 -1.35
CA PHE A 121 -6.40 -23.35 -2.24
C PHE A 121 -7.59 -22.86 -3.06
N SER A 122 -8.22 -21.73 -2.73
CA SER A 122 -9.37 -21.21 -3.51
C SER A 122 -8.95 -20.80 -4.92
N HIS A 123 -9.85 -21.02 -5.87
CA HIS A 123 -9.61 -20.69 -7.27
C HIS A 123 -9.96 -19.22 -7.59
N TRP A 124 -9.06 -18.55 -8.30
CA TRP A 124 -9.21 -17.12 -8.66
C TRP A 124 -10.33 -16.88 -9.68
N ASP A 125 -10.59 -17.82 -10.60
CA ASP A 125 -11.58 -17.71 -11.66
C ASP A 125 -13.02 -17.83 -11.17
N GLU A 126 -13.20 -18.21 -9.92
CA GLU A 126 -14.48 -18.27 -9.25
C GLU A 126 -14.87 -16.98 -8.52
N GLN A 127 -13.97 -15.99 -8.46
CA GLN A 127 -14.20 -14.76 -7.69
C GLN A 127 -14.89 -13.68 -8.49
N GLU A 128 -15.75 -12.90 -7.79
CA GLU A 128 -16.49 -11.79 -8.41
C GLU A 128 -15.80 -10.45 -8.11
N HIS A 129 -15.76 -9.54 -9.09
CA HIS A 129 -15.28 -8.19 -8.86
C HIS A 129 -16.37 -7.27 -8.32
N THR A 130 -15.97 -6.28 -7.56
CA THR A 130 -16.84 -5.25 -6.99
C THR A 130 -17.38 -4.36 -8.11
N LYS A 131 -18.71 -4.20 -8.20
CA LYS A 131 -19.40 -3.40 -9.21
C LYS A 131 -19.23 -1.90 -8.94
N LYS A 132 -18.12 -1.35 -9.41
CA LYS A 132 -17.81 0.09 -9.42
C LYS A 132 -17.22 0.44 -10.78
N GLU A 133 -17.56 1.61 -11.33
CA GLU A 133 -17.10 2.07 -12.64
C GLU A 133 -15.57 1.94 -12.82
N ARG A 134 -14.80 2.32 -11.80
CA ARG A 134 -13.33 2.17 -11.76
C ARG A 134 -12.89 0.70 -11.91
N TYR A 135 -13.55 -0.22 -11.22
CA TYR A 135 -13.22 -1.64 -11.25
C TYR A 135 -13.70 -2.33 -12.52
N ASP A 136 -14.84 -1.90 -13.07
CA ASP A 136 -15.33 -2.36 -14.37
C ASP A 136 -14.37 -1.95 -15.50
N ALA A 137 -13.80 -0.73 -15.43
CA ALA A 137 -12.75 -0.30 -16.34
C ALA A 137 -11.49 -1.15 -16.18
N LEU A 138 -11.02 -1.36 -14.95
CA LEU A 138 -9.85 -2.19 -14.66
C LEU A 138 -10.02 -3.64 -15.16
N ALA A 139 -11.20 -4.22 -14.94
CA ALA A 139 -11.53 -5.57 -15.43
C ALA A 139 -11.51 -5.67 -16.96
N ARG A 140 -11.93 -4.62 -17.67
CA ARG A 140 -11.86 -4.58 -19.15
C ARG A 140 -10.43 -4.41 -19.64
N ASP A 141 -9.67 -3.49 -19.03
CA ASP A 141 -8.34 -3.09 -19.51
C ASP A 141 -7.28 -4.17 -19.24
N LEU A 142 -7.36 -4.84 -18.09
CA LEU A 142 -6.40 -5.86 -17.65
C LEU A 142 -6.90 -7.29 -17.86
N ALA A 143 -8.17 -7.48 -18.15
CA ALA A 143 -8.79 -8.76 -18.51
C ALA A 143 -8.36 -9.93 -17.60
N GLY A 144 -7.64 -10.93 -18.15
CA GLY A 144 -7.21 -12.12 -17.43
C GLY A 144 -6.23 -11.83 -16.28
N ALA A 145 -5.40 -10.78 -16.38
CA ALA A 145 -4.49 -10.39 -15.32
C ALA A 145 -5.25 -9.86 -14.09
N ALA A 146 -6.27 -9.01 -14.31
CA ALA A 146 -7.09 -8.49 -13.22
C ALA A 146 -7.83 -9.59 -12.44
N ARG A 147 -8.36 -10.60 -13.12
CA ARG A 147 -9.08 -11.71 -12.46
C ARG A 147 -8.20 -12.50 -11.49
N ARG A 148 -6.88 -12.55 -11.72
CA ARG A 148 -5.93 -13.26 -10.86
C ARG A 148 -5.54 -12.47 -9.60
N MET A 149 -6.04 -11.24 -9.40
CA MET A 149 -5.70 -10.38 -8.28
C MET A 149 -6.33 -10.83 -6.94
N VAL A 150 -6.45 -12.13 -6.70
CA VAL A 150 -6.83 -12.70 -5.40
C VAL A 150 -5.60 -12.66 -4.47
N ILE A 151 -5.14 -11.46 -4.22
CA ILE A 151 -3.92 -11.18 -3.46
C ILE A 151 -4.16 -10.01 -2.51
N SER A 152 -3.55 -10.04 -1.35
CA SER A 152 -3.65 -9.01 -0.32
C SER A 152 -2.27 -8.52 0.08
N GLY A 153 -2.17 -7.25 0.43
CA GLY A 153 -0.93 -6.62 0.85
C GLY A 153 -1.08 -5.81 2.13
N MET A 154 0.05 -5.31 2.60
CA MET A 154 0.12 -4.27 3.61
C MET A 154 0.87 -3.07 3.01
N HIS A 155 0.26 -1.88 3.07
CA HIS A 155 0.92 -0.66 2.63
C HIS A 155 1.28 0.20 3.83
N VAL A 156 2.48 0.78 3.80
CA VAL A 156 2.95 1.66 4.87
C VAL A 156 3.25 3.04 4.29
N HIS A 157 2.55 4.03 4.77
CA HIS A 157 2.73 5.44 4.45
C HIS A 157 3.58 6.11 5.53
N VAL A 158 4.59 6.88 5.12
CA VAL A 158 5.37 7.72 6.02
C VAL A 158 5.34 9.16 5.54
N GLY A 159 4.99 10.09 6.42
CA GLY A 159 4.86 11.52 6.15
C GLY A 159 6.20 12.15 5.74
N ILE A 160 6.27 12.66 4.50
CA ILE A 160 7.40 13.41 3.95
C ILE A 160 6.79 14.50 3.08
N GLU A 161 6.68 15.70 3.61
CA GLU A 161 5.90 16.77 3.02
C GLU A 161 6.59 17.43 1.81
N GLU A 162 7.93 17.47 1.83
CA GLU A 162 8.73 18.08 0.77
C GLU A 162 8.90 17.09 -0.40
N ASP A 163 8.55 17.53 -1.60
CA ASP A 163 8.42 16.67 -2.77
C ASP A 163 9.78 16.13 -3.26
N ASP A 164 10.83 16.96 -3.32
CA ASP A 164 12.16 16.52 -3.77
C ASP A 164 12.82 15.62 -2.73
N LEU A 165 12.61 15.88 -1.43
CA LEU A 165 13.05 14.97 -0.36
C LEU A 165 12.39 13.59 -0.49
N ARG A 166 11.09 13.59 -0.79
CA ARG A 166 10.34 12.34 -0.96
C ARG A 166 10.92 11.49 -2.10
N ILE A 167 11.28 12.11 -3.22
CA ILE A 167 11.93 11.43 -4.35
C ILE A 167 13.34 10.96 -3.98
N ASP A 168 14.13 11.81 -3.33
CA ASP A 168 15.49 11.42 -2.93
C ASP A 168 15.48 10.22 -1.96
N LEU A 169 14.59 10.24 -0.96
CA LEU A 169 14.43 9.12 -0.03
C LEU A 169 13.87 7.86 -0.73
N MET A 170 12.96 8.01 -1.69
CA MET A 170 12.47 6.92 -2.52
C MET A 170 13.63 6.24 -3.27
N ASN A 171 14.48 7.02 -3.93
CA ASN A 171 15.63 6.48 -4.66
C ASN A 171 16.57 5.65 -3.79
N GLN A 172 16.77 6.05 -2.53
CA GLN A 172 17.70 5.42 -1.61
C GLN A 172 17.09 4.20 -0.92
N VAL A 173 15.82 4.28 -0.48
CA VAL A 173 15.17 3.22 0.28
C VAL A 173 14.82 2.00 -0.59
N ARG A 174 14.79 2.13 -1.91
CA ARG A 174 14.60 1.00 -2.86
C ARG A 174 15.51 -0.20 -2.56
N TYR A 175 16.73 0.05 -2.08
CA TYR A 175 17.66 -1.00 -1.68
C TYR A 175 17.12 -1.90 -0.57
N PHE A 176 16.32 -1.34 0.35
CA PHE A 176 15.82 -2.07 1.52
C PHE A 176 14.50 -2.80 1.27
N LEU A 177 13.82 -2.52 0.16
CA LEU A 177 12.51 -3.12 -0.13
C LEU A 177 12.52 -4.66 -0.16
N PRO A 178 13.51 -5.33 -0.78
CA PRO A 178 13.60 -6.79 -0.72
C PRO A 178 13.73 -7.35 0.71
N HIS A 179 14.35 -6.60 1.63
CA HIS A 179 14.47 -7.03 3.02
C HIS A 179 13.12 -6.92 3.75
N LEU A 180 12.35 -5.84 3.51
CA LEU A 180 11.00 -5.70 4.06
C LEU A 180 10.07 -6.79 3.51
N LEU A 181 10.19 -7.12 2.22
CA LEU A 181 9.47 -8.23 1.62
C LEU A 181 9.80 -9.56 2.32
N ALA A 182 11.08 -9.89 2.48
CA ALA A 182 11.51 -11.13 3.11
C ALA A 182 10.99 -11.29 4.56
N LEU A 183 10.82 -10.17 5.27
CA LEU A 183 10.26 -10.17 6.64
C LEU A 183 8.73 -10.30 6.66
N SER A 184 8.02 -9.98 5.58
CA SER A 184 6.56 -9.92 5.53
C SER A 184 5.91 -11.15 4.91
N THR A 185 6.67 -12.08 4.36
CA THR A 185 6.16 -13.18 3.51
C THR A 185 5.01 -13.97 4.14
N SER A 186 3.89 -14.09 3.40
CA SER A 186 2.70 -14.82 3.84
C SER A 186 1.91 -15.46 2.67
N SER A 187 2.59 -15.73 1.53
CA SER A 187 1.92 -16.23 0.32
C SER A 187 2.67 -17.36 -0.39
N PRO A 188 3.04 -18.45 0.32
CA PRO A 188 3.76 -19.57 -0.31
C PRO A 188 2.88 -20.50 -1.14
N PHE A 189 1.57 -20.49 -0.92
CA PHE A 189 0.63 -21.41 -1.57
C PHE A 189 -0.31 -20.68 -2.53
N TRP A 190 -0.64 -21.34 -3.66
CA TRP A 190 -1.59 -20.86 -4.64
C TRP A 190 -2.36 -22.01 -5.28
N GLN A 191 -3.71 -21.97 -5.25
CA GLN A 191 -4.59 -23.02 -5.83
C GLN A 191 -4.25 -24.44 -5.37
N GLY A 192 -3.88 -24.62 -4.11
CA GLY A 192 -3.55 -25.92 -3.53
C GLY A 192 -2.10 -26.38 -3.71
N GLU A 193 -1.27 -25.61 -4.41
CA GLU A 193 0.11 -25.94 -4.72
C GLU A 193 1.10 -25.09 -3.91
N ASP A 194 2.20 -25.69 -3.48
CA ASP A 194 3.38 -24.98 -2.98
C ASP A 194 4.14 -24.38 -4.16
N MET A 195 4.19 -23.07 -4.24
CA MET A 195 4.78 -22.35 -5.36
C MET A 195 6.31 -22.24 -5.29
N GLY A 196 6.94 -22.74 -4.22
CA GLY A 196 8.39 -22.64 -4.00
C GLY A 196 8.90 -21.22 -3.70
N LEU A 197 8.00 -20.24 -3.56
CA LEU A 197 8.28 -18.85 -3.21
C LEU A 197 7.58 -18.49 -1.91
N GLN A 198 8.21 -17.72 -1.04
CA GLN A 198 7.60 -17.30 0.22
C GLN A 198 6.60 -16.14 0.05
N SER A 199 6.76 -15.34 -1.01
CA SER A 199 5.81 -14.34 -1.48
C SER A 199 5.44 -14.59 -2.93
N TYR A 200 4.46 -15.47 -3.19
CA TYR A 200 3.92 -15.68 -4.53
C TYR A 200 3.05 -14.51 -5.00
N ARG A 201 2.52 -13.71 -4.07
CA ARG A 201 1.76 -12.49 -4.36
C ARG A 201 2.44 -11.62 -5.40
N LEU A 202 3.74 -11.39 -5.30
CA LEU A 202 4.45 -10.50 -6.21
C LEU A 202 4.52 -11.04 -7.65
N THR A 203 4.52 -12.35 -7.87
CA THR A 203 4.48 -12.91 -9.23
C THR A 203 3.15 -12.63 -9.93
N ILE A 204 2.05 -12.59 -9.16
CA ILE A 204 0.72 -12.22 -9.65
C ILE A 204 0.66 -10.72 -9.91
N TRP A 205 1.18 -9.92 -8.97
CA TRP A 205 1.23 -8.46 -9.07
C TRP A 205 2.05 -8.00 -10.27
N ASP A 206 3.20 -8.60 -10.52
CA ASP A 206 4.12 -8.26 -11.61
C ASP A 206 3.57 -8.62 -13.01
N ALA A 207 2.47 -9.38 -13.09
CA ALA A 207 1.75 -9.55 -14.36
C ALA A 207 1.00 -8.28 -14.80
N LEU A 208 0.84 -7.29 -13.92
CA LEU A 208 0.20 -6.02 -14.22
C LEU A 208 1.22 -4.99 -14.74
N PRO A 209 0.80 -4.02 -15.56
CA PRO A 209 1.67 -2.94 -16.00
C PRO A 209 2.01 -1.99 -14.84
N ARG A 210 3.17 -1.35 -14.91
CA ARG A 210 3.62 -0.33 -13.96
C ARG A 210 3.77 -0.83 -12.52
N THR A 211 4.18 -2.08 -12.36
CA THR A 211 4.54 -2.76 -11.10
C THR A 211 6.05 -2.87 -10.93
N GLY A 212 6.50 -3.42 -9.82
CA GLY A 212 7.92 -3.62 -9.52
C GLY A 212 8.62 -2.38 -8.97
N LEU A 213 9.94 -2.39 -9.00
CA LEU A 213 10.76 -1.26 -8.53
C LEU A 213 10.62 -0.05 -9.47
N PRO A 214 10.35 1.16 -8.96
CA PRO A 214 10.35 2.37 -9.78
C PRO A 214 11.75 2.66 -10.35
N ASP A 215 11.81 3.45 -11.41
CA ASP A 215 13.05 4.09 -11.85
C ASP A 215 13.59 5.06 -10.78
N THR A 216 14.83 5.51 -10.95
CA THR A 216 15.37 6.64 -10.18
C THR A 216 15.05 7.94 -10.89
N PHE A 217 14.78 8.98 -10.13
CA PHE A 217 14.47 10.32 -10.64
C PHE A 217 15.44 11.33 -10.02
N ASP A 218 15.86 12.30 -10.79
CA ASP A 218 16.72 13.39 -10.30
C ASP A 218 16.01 14.32 -9.31
N GLY A 219 14.68 14.39 -9.38
CA GLY A 219 13.83 15.14 -8.47
C GLY A 219 12.35 14.99 -8.81
N TYR A 220 11.50 15.65 -8.03
CA TYR A 220 10.05 15.59 -8.20
C TYR A 220 9.57 16.08 -9.58
N SER A 221 10.25 17.06 -10.15
CA SER A 221 9.90 17.58 -11.48
C SER A 221 10.01 16.52 -12.58
N GLU A 222 10.99 15.63 -12.50
CA GLU A 222 11.15 14.53 -13.45
C GLU A 222 10.08 13.46 -13.24
N TYR A 223 9.85 13.03 -11.99
CA TYR A 223 8.76 12.14 -11.62
C TYR A 223 7.41 12.67 -12.12
N ASN A 224 7.09 13.92 -11.82
CA ASN A 224 5.83 14.53 -12.22
C ASN A 224 5.70 14.63 -13.75
N ARG A 225 6.78 14.88 -14.49
CA ARG A 225 6.78 14.86 -15.95
C ARG A 225 6.40 13.49 -16.50
N LEU A 226 6.93 12.39 -15.93
CA LEU A 226 6.52 11.04 -16.30
C LEU A 226 5.02 10.81 -16.04
N VAL A 227 4.53 11.19 -14.84
CA VAL A 227 3.10 11.09 -14.51
C VAL A 227 2.25 11.86 -15.51
N GLN A 228 2.63 13.11 -15.82
CA GLN A 228 1.87 13.95 -16.75
C GLN A 228 1.89 13.39 -18.19
N GLN A 229 2.96 12.75 -18.61
CA GLN A 229 3.01 12.07 -19.92
C GLN A 229 2.04 10.89 -19.97
N LEU A 230 2.01 10.05 -18.93
CA LEU A 230 1.10 8.91 -18.85
C LEU A 230 -0.38 9.35 -18.77
N VAL A 231 -0.67 10.41 -18.04
CA VAL A 231 -2.02 11.00 -17.96
C VAL A 231 -2.39 11.67 -19.28
N GLY A 232 -1.50 12.45 -19.86
CA GLY A 232 -1.75 13.18 -21.11
C GLY A 232 -1.96 12.28 -22.32
N THR A 233 -1.41 11.07 -22.30
CA THR A 233 -1.66 10.04 -23.33
C THR A 233 -2.88 9.17 -23.04
N GLY A 234 -3.56 9.38 -21.90
CA GLY A 234 -4.75 8.60 -21.52
C GLY A 234 -4.45 7.18 -21.04
N ILE A 235 -3.17 6.85 -20.79
CA ILE A 235 -2.77 5.50 -20.29
C ILE A 235 -3.24 5.29 -18.85
N ILE A 236 -3.18 6.34 -18.03
CA ILE A 236 -3.68 6.33 -16.66
C ILE A 236 -4.50 7.60 -16.38
N PRO A 237 -5.53 7.55 -15.54
CA PRO A 237 -6.27 8.74 -15.12
C PRO A 237 -5.48 9.63 -14.16
N ASP A 238 -4.64 9.03 -13.30
CA ASP A 238 -3.83 9.72 -12.30
C ASP A 238 -2.70 8.83 -11.76
N ALA A 239 -1.84 9.37 -10.89
CA ALA A 239 -0.68 8.67 -10.30
C ALA A 239 -1.05 7.47 -9.42
N THR A 240 -2.31 7.28 -9.01
CA THR A 240 -2.72 6.10 -8.22
C THR A 240 -2.61 4.80 -9.01
N MET A 241 -2.49 4.88 -10.34
CA MET A 241 -2.30 3.74 -11.24
C MET A 241 -0.81 3.37 -11.45
N LEU A 242 0.11 4.02 -10.76
CA LEU A 242 1.51 3.59 -10.64
C LEU A 242 1.60 2.59 -9.48
N TRP A 243 1.65 1.32 -9.81
CA TRP A 243 1.59 0.22 -8.83
C TRP A 243 2.97 -0.28 -8.42
N TRP A 244 3.96 0.61 -8.42
CA TRP A 244 5.32 0.28 -7.98
C TRP A 244 5.38 -0.21 -6.54
N ASP A 245 6.44 -0.92 -6.21
CA ASP A 245 6.73 -1.43 -4.85
C ASP A 245 6.87 -0.31 -3.81
N ILE A 246 7.20 0.90 -4.27
CA ILE A 246 7.26 2.13 -3.50
C ILE A 246 6.94 3.31 -4.42
N ARG A 247 6.18 4.27 -3.91
CA ARG A 247 5.81 5.47 -4.70
C ARG A 247 5.52 6.68 -3.81
N PRO A 248 5.66 7.91 -4.31
CA PRO A 248 4.98 9.05 -3.73
C PRO A 248 3.47 8.78 -3.77
N SER A 249 2.76 8.95 -2.66
CA SER A 249 1.31 8.78 -2.69
C SER A 249 0.66 9.84 -3.57
N GLY A 250 -0.28 9.44 -4.42
CA GLY A 250 -1.05 10.36 -5.26
C GLY A 250 -2.10 11.18 -4.47
N ARG A 251 -2.31 10.88 -3.18
CA ARG A 251 -3.34 11.51 -2.35
C ARG A 251 -2.78 12.24 -1.14
N PHE A 252 -1.69 11.75 -0.59
CA PHE A 252 -1.11 12.22 0.67
C PHE A 252 0.34 12.64 0.48
N SER A 253 0.84 13.54 1.31
CA SER A 253 2.25 13.94 1.33
C SER A 253 3.11 12.86 2.01
N THR A 254 3.03 11.62 1.52
CA THR A 254 3.72 10.46 2.09
C THR A 254 4.51 9.71 1.03
N LEU A 255 5.53 8.98 1.47
CA LEU A 255 6.17 7.91 0.70
C LEU A 255 5.53 6.59 1.12
N GLU A 256 4.93 5.89 0.15
CA GLU A 256 4.14 4.67 0.34
C GLU A 256 4.93 3.44 -0.08
N SER A 257 5.22 2.54 0.86
CA SER A 257 5.74 1.19 0.57
C SER A 257 4.57 0.23 0.33
N ARG A 258 4.63 -0.54 -0.77
CA ARG A 258 3.58 -1.47 -1.22
C ARG A 258 4.07 -2.89 -1.41
N ILE A 259 5.38 -3.12 -1.26
CA ILE A 259 6.02 -4.39 -1.56
C ILE A 259 5.62 -5.51 -0.60
N THR A 260 5.23 -5.17 0.62
CA THR A 260 5.03 -6.14 1.70
C THR A 260 3.77 -6.97 1.54
N ASP A 261 3.90 -8.27 1.75
CA ASP A 261 2.74 -9.13 2.02
C ASP A 261 2.05 -8.64 3.31
N ILE A 262 0.75 -8.92 3.46
CA ILE A 262 0.10 -8.71 4.74
C ILE A 262 0.62 -9.69 5.78
N CYS A 263 1.05 -9.20 6.93
CA CYS A 263 1.52 -10.04 8.02
C CYS A 263 0.35 -10.70 8.76
N THR A 264 0.40 -12.02 8.92
CA THR A 264 -0.58 -12.76 9.72
C THR A 264 -0.56 -12.29 11.18
N SER A 265 0.65 -12.18 11.76
CA SER A 265 0.86 -11.56 13.08
C SER A 265 0.80 -10.04 12.98
N LEU A 266 -0.03 -9.41 13.80
CA LEU A 266 -0.10 -7.95 13.90
C LEU A 266 1.24 -7.35 14.32
N GLU A 267 1.94 -7.96 15.25
CA GLU A 267 3.22 -7.47 15.78
C GLU A 267 4.30 -7.46 14.69
N ASP A 268 4.29 -8.42 13.77
CA ASP A 268 5.22 -8.45 12.64
C ASP A 268 4.93 -7.29 11.68
N GLY A 269 3.66 -7.02 11.39
CA GLY A 269 3.24 -5.87 10.59
C GLY A 269 3.70 -4.54 11.21
N ILE A 270 3.52 -4.38 12.52
CA ILE A 270 3.97 -3.20 13.27
C ILE A 270 5.50 -3.10 13.26
N ALA A 271 6.23 -4.20 13.41
CA ALA A 271 7.69 -4.20 13.36
C ALA A 271 8.21 -3.77 11.97
N ILE A 272 7.56 -4.20 10.90
CA ILE A 272 7.88 -3.80 9.52
C ILE A 272 7.60 -2.32 9.31
N ALA A 273 6.45 -1.80 9.75
CA ALA A 273 6.11 -0.39 9.65
C ALA A 273 7.12 0.49 10.41
N ALA A 274 7.47 0.09 11.64
CA ALA A 274 8.51 0.76 12.44
C ALA A 274 9.87 0.72 11.76
N THR A 275 10.25 -0.41 11.16
CA THR A 275 11.50 -0.56 10.42
C THR A 275 11.53 0.36 9.20
N TYR A 276 10.46 0.43 8.43
CA TYR A 276 10.37 1.32 7.27
C TYR A 276 10.46 2.79 7.67
N GLN A 277 9.75 3.22 8.73
CA GLN A 277 9.86 4.57 9.30
C GLN A 277 11.30 4.89 9.75
N ALA A 278 11.94 3.95 10.46
CA ALA A 278 13.31 4.11 10.93
C ALA A 278 14.34 4.21 9.79
N LEU A 279 14.14 3.44 8.70
CA LEU A 279 14.96 3.53 7.50
C LEU A 279 14.87 4.92 6.86
N LEU A 280 13.67 5.46 6.70
CA LEU A 280 13.49 6.80 6.13
C LEU A 280 14.08 7.88 7.05
N SER A 281 13.91 7.76 8.36
CA SER A 281 14.55 8.64 9.34
C SER A 281 16.08 8.58 9.28
N MET A 282 16.65 7.38 9.13
CA MET A 282 18.09 7.20 8.96
C MET A 282 18.58 7.87 7.66
N LEU A 283 17.92 7.63 6.55
CA LEU A 283 18.28 8.21 5.24
C LEU A 283 18.20 9.73 5.26
N TYR A 284 17.17 10.29 5.90
CA TYR A 284 17.04 11.73 6.10
C TYR A 284 18.22 12.30 6.92
N ARG A 285 18.62 11.65 8.02
CA ARG A 285 19.80 12.07 8.82
C ARG A 285 21.11 11.99 8.05
N LEU A 286 21.28 10.98 7.19
CA LEU A 286 22.45 10.91 6.30
C LEU A 286 22.47 12.13 5.36
N ARG A 287 21.32 12.48 4.75
CA ARG A 287 21.20 13.64 3.89
C ARG A 287 21.57 14.95 4.61
N GLN A 288 21.11 15.15 5.85
CA GLN A 288 21.49 16.32 6.67
C GLN A 288 23.01 16.44 6.90
N GLN A 289 23.73 15.31 6.86
CA GLN A 289 25.18 15.26 7.00
C GLN A 289 25.92 15.27 5.66
N ASN A 290 25.23 15.64 4.56
CA ASN A 290 25.76 15.55 3.18
C ASN A 290 26.25 14.14 2.81
N GLN A 291 25.64 13.11 3.40
CA GLN A 291 25.87 11.71 3.09
C GLN A 291 24.68 11.11 2.36
N ARG A 292 24.90 10.03 1.66
CA ARG A 292 23.86 9.33 0.90
C ARG A 292 24.06 7.82 1.02
N TRP A 293 22.95 7.08 1.08
CA TRP A 293 23.03 5.64 0.93
C TRP A 293 23.48 5.26 -0.48
N ARG A 294 24.26 4.18 -0.56
CA ARG A 294 24.79 3.72 -1.86
C ARG A 294 23.66 3.33 -2.80
N LEU A 295 23.72 3.82 -4.04
CA LEU A 295 22.82 3.40 -5.11
C LEU A 295 23.36 2.14 -5.77
N TYR A 296 22.49 1.16 -5.98
CA TYR A 296 22.79 -0.08 -6.64
C TYR A 296 22.06 -0.17 -7.98
N PRO A 297 22.59 -0.90 -8.97
CA PRO A 297 21.91 -1.16 -10.23
C PRO A 297 20.55 -1.84 -9.98
N ALA A 298 19.52 -1.42 -10.73
CA ALA A 298 18.17 -1.97 -10.61
C ALA A 298 18.14 -3.50 -10.80
N THR A 299 18.99 -4.04 -11.69
CA THR A 299 19.12 -5.48 -11.90
C THR A 299 19.48 -6.24 -10.61
N LEU A 300 20.45 -5.74 -9.83
CA LEU A 300 20.85 -6.39 -8.58
C LEU A 300 19.76 -6.33 -7.51
N MET A 301 19.03 -5.22 -7.46
CA MET A 301 17.87 -5.10 -6.57
C MET A 301 16.74 -6.01 -7.02
N GLY A 302 16.49 -6.14 -8.32
CA GLY A 302 15.51 -7.05 -8.90
C GLY A 302 15.82 -8.52 -8.59
N GLU A 303 17.09 -8.95 -8.70
CA GLU A 303 17.53 -10.28 -8.29
C GLU A 303 17.28 -10.53 -6.79
N ASN A 304 17.56 -9.53 -5.96
CA ASN A 304 17.33 -9.63 -4.52
C ASN A 304 15.83 -9.67 -4.16
N ARG A 305 15.00 -8.96 -4.94
CA ARG A 305 13.55 -8.97 -4.81
C ARG A 305 12.94 -10.33 -5.19
N TRP A 306 13.53 -11.00 -6.20
CA TRP A 306 13.10 -12.33 -6.64
C TRP A 306 13.43 -13.44 -5.61
N ARG A 307 14.62 -13.38 -5.01
CA ARG A 307 15.12 -14.40 -4.05
C ARG A 307 14.47 -14.35 -2.70
#